data_eaa33bd7ef68d88c7d11e0aa909ea580
#
_entry.id   eaa33bd7ef68d88c7d11e0aa909ea580
#
_cell.length_a   1.000
_cell.length_b   1.000
_cell.length_c   1.000
_cell.angle_alpha   90.00
_cell.angle_beta   90.00
_cell.angle_gamma   90.00
#
_symmetry.space_group_name_H-M   'P 1'
#
loop_
_entity.id
_entity.type
_entity.pdbx_description
1 polymer ?
#
loop_
_entity_poly.entity_id
_entity_poly.type
_entity_poly.pdbx_seq_one_letter_code
_entity_poly.pdbx_strand_id
1 'polypeptide(L)'
;PELSRGLGDVYKRQLYYEFGNLENPQNIFVINLKINKENDTVSEVEFFAPTSKDELNSQQSKLFFLIVIALSDETLNKNDRENILSNLGLYEELSNPKQLAGSVSKNNVRYILEPLIENNLLFGLNLYTSLLESTNA
;
A
#
# COMPACT_ATOMS: atom_id res chain seq x y z
N PRO A 1 -12.82 4.81 30.43
CA PRO A 1 -12.07 5.58 29.42
C PRO A 1 -11.31 4.68 28.46
N GLU A 2 -10.49 3.80 28.98
CA GLU A 2 -9.74 2.88 28.14
C GLU A 2 -10.65 1.96 27.34
N LEU A 3 -11.71 1.48 27.96
CA LEU A 3 -12.62 0.54 27.34
C LEU A 3 -13.40 1.17 26.20
N SER A 4 -13.91 2.37 26.38
CA SER A 4 -14.69 3.02 25.33
C SER A 4 -13.83 3.44 24.15
N ARG A 5 -12.62 3.92 24.42
CA ARG A 5 -11.68 4.27 23.38
C ARG A 5 -11.22 3.03 22.61
N GLY A 6 -11.02 1.97 23.32
CA GLY A 6 -10.35 0.81 22.80
C GLY A 6 -11.22 -0.24 22.12
N LEU A 7 -12.54 -0.02 22.00
CA LEU A 7 -13.37 -1.05 21.37
C LEU A 7 -12.90 -1.41 19.96
N GLY A 8 -12.47 -0.43 19.18
CA GLY A 8 -11.86 -0.69 17.88
C GLY A 8 -10.43 -1.19 17.99
N ASP A 9 -9.69 -0.71 18.97
CA ASP A 9 -8.26 -1.00 19.14
C ASP A 9 -8.00 -2.32 19.83
N VAL A 10 -8.96 -2.82 20.62
CA VAL A 10 -8.82 -4.12 21.30
C VAL A 10 -8.58 -5.24 20.30
N TYR A 11 -9.15 -5.13 19.10
CA TYR A 11 -9.07 -6.16 18.07
C TYR A 11 -8.01 -5.87 17.00
N LYS A 12 -7.26 -4.76 17.16
CA LYS A 12 -6.26 -4.38 16.16
C LYS A 12 -4.94 -4.06 16.82
N ARG A 13 -3.87 -4.48 16.18
CA ARG A 13 -2.50 -4.15 16.54
C ARG A 13 -1.88 -3.42 15.36
N GLN A 14 -1.17 -2.34 15.63
CA GLN A 14 -0.49 -1.56 14.60
C GLN A 14 1.00 -1.82 14.67
N LEU A 15 1.59 -2.13 13.52
CA LEU A 15 3.03 -2.30 13.36
C LEU A 15 3.53 -1.26 12.37
N TYR A 16 4.60 -0.60 12.73
CA TYR A 16 5.18 0.47 11.95
C TYR A 16 6.66 0.20 11.76
N TYR A 17 7.12 0.21 10.51
CA TYR A 17 8.51 -0.03 10.16
C TYR A 17 8.99 0.99 9.16
N GLU A 18 10.21 1.46 9.37
CA GLU A 18 10.95 2.25 8.39
C GLU A 18 12.15 1.43 7.95
N PHE A 19 12.45 1.48 6.65
CA PHE A 19 13.61 0.76 6.12
C PHE A 19 14.16 1.47 4.89
N GLY A 20 15.40 1.12 4.55
CA GLY A 20 16.13 1.77 3.46
C GLY A 20 17.40 2.42 3.98
N ASN A 21 17.87 3.44 3.29
CA ASN A 21 19.07 4.17 3.70
C ASN A 21 18.69 5.26 4.70
N LEU A 22 18.91 4.97 5.98
CA LEU A 22 18.55 5.89 7.07
C LEU A 22 19.39 7.17 7.08
N GLU A 23 20.54 7.17 6.41
CA GLU A 23 21.38 8.37 6.27
C GLU A 23 20.83 9.33 5.23
N ASN A 24 19.95 8.84 4.35
CA ASN A 24 19.32 9.65 3.32
C ASN A 24 17.80 9.55 3.47
N PRO A 25 17.15 10.54 4.13
CA PRO A 25 15.72 10.51 4.36
C PRO A 25 14.88 10.38 3.10
N GLN A 26 15.41 10.75 1.94
CA GLN A 26 14.71 10.63 0.67
C GLN A 26 14.61 9.20 0.17
N ASN A 27 15.31 8.26 0.80
CA ASN A 27 15.30 6.84 0.42
C ASN A 27 14.74 5.94 1.52
N ILE A 28 13.89 6.48 2.37
CA ILE A 28 13.26 5.70 3.44
C ILE A 28 11.88 5.26 3.00
N PHE A 29 11.67 3.94 3.03
CA PHE A 29 10.36 3.32 2.85
C PHE A 29 9.68 3.22 4.21
N VAL A 30 8.37 3.35 4.21
CA VAL A 30 7.58 3.24 5.44
C VAL A 30 6.44 2.27 5.20
N ILE A 31 6.28 1.30 6.09
CA ILE A 31 5.14 0.42 6.07
C ILE A 31 4.44 0.45 7.42
N ASN A 32 3.12 0.57 7.37
CA ASN A 32 2.27 0.60 8.54
C ASN A 32 1.19 -0.46 8.36
N LEU A 33 1.16 -1.44 9.26
CA LEU A 33 0.24 -2.56 9.21
C LEU A 33 -0.76 -2.47 10.35
N LYS A 34 -2.03 -2.69 10.04
CA LYS A 34 -3.05 -2.93 11.07
C LYS A 34 -3.44 -4.40 11.03
N ILE A 35 -3.29 -5.07 12.16
CA ILE A 35 -3.50 -6.50 12.31
C ILE A 35 -4.67 -6.72 13.25
N ASN A 36 -5.59 -7.57 12.83
CA ASN A 36 -6.70 -8.00 13.69
C ASN A 36 -6.15 -8.96 14.75
N LYS A 37 -6.30 -8.61 16.03
CA LYS A 37 -5.75 -9.41 17.13
C LYS A 37 -6.44 -10.75 17.32
N GLU A 38 -7.67 -10.89 16.86
CA GLU A 38 -8.40 -12.14 17.04
C GLU A 38 -7.88 -13.26 16.16
N ASN A 39 -7.45 -12.94 14.93
CA ASN A 39 -7.07 -13.94 13.95
C ASN A 39 -5.71 -13.67 13.31
N ASP A 40 -4.98 -12.66 13.77
CA ASP A 40 -3.66 -12.26 13.26
C ASP A 40 -3.66 -11.98 11.75
N THR A 41 -4.79 -11.58 11.18
CA THR A 41 -4.85 -11.20 9.77
C THR A 41 -4.60 -9.71 9.60
N VAL A 42 -3.94 -9.36 8.50
CA VAL A 42 -3.71 -7.97 8.13
C VAL A 42 -5.01 -7.36 7.63
N SER A 43 -5.49 -6.30 8.29
CA SER A 43 -6.72 -5.61 7.88
C SER A 43 -6.45 -4.39 7.01
N GLU A 44 -5.35 -3.69 7.24
CA GLU A 44 -4.96 -2.53 6.44
C GLU A 44 -3.44 -2.48 6.31
N VAL A 45 -2.99 -2.02 5.14
CA VAL A 45 -1.58 -1.72 4.91
C VAL A 45 -1.49 -0.33 4.31
N GLU A 46 -0.57 0.47 4.82
CA GLU A 46 -0.19 1.73 4.22
C GLU A 46 1.30 1.65 3.94
N PHE A 47 1.69 1.79 2.68
CA PHE A 47 3.07 1.66 2.25
C PHE A 47 3.49 2.89 1.47
N PHE A 48 4.49 3.59 2.01
CA PHE A 48 5.12 4.72 1.34
C PHE A 48 6.41 4.25 0.68
N ALA A 49 6.55 4.51 -0.62
CA ALA A 49 7.75 4.23 -1.39
C ALA A 49 8.29 5.54 -1.98
N PRO A 50 9.48 5.98 -1.59
CA PRO A 50 10.11 7.13 -2.26
C PRO A 50 10.46 6.72 -3.70
N THR A 51 10.10 7.56 -4.64
CA THR A 51 10.37 7.29 -6.05
C THR A 51 10.27 8.58 -6.86
N SER A 52 10.80 8.55 -8.07
CA SER A 52 10.63 9.61 -9.04
C SER A 52 9.93 9.06 -10.28
N LYS A 53 9.54 9.97 -11.17
CA LYS A 53 8.91 9.57 -12.44
C LYS A 53 9.80 8.58 -13.22
N ASP A 54 11.10 8.78 -13.19
CA ASP A 54 12.04 7.95 -13.93
C ASP A 54 12.23 6.55 -13.34
N GLU A 55 11.89 6.40 -12.05
CA GLU A 55 12.07 5.15 -11.31
C GLU A 55 10.78 4.35 -11.12
N LEU A 56 9.63 4.88 -11.58
CA LEU A 56 8.34 4.24 -11.38
C LEU A 56 8.27 2.80 -11.86
N ASN A 57 8.93 2.51 -12.96
CA ASN A 57 8.91 1.19 -13.56
C ASN A 57 10.14 0.35 -13.23
N SER A 58 10.90 0.75 -12.22
CA SER A 58 12.05 -0.04 -11.79
C SER A 58 11.61 -1.39 -11.24
N GLN A 59 12.45 -2.40 -11.37
CA GLN A 59 12.19 -3.72 -10.85
C GLN A 59 12.04 -3.70 -9.33
N GLN A 60 12.83 -2.86 -8.67
CA GLN A 60 12.81 -2.76 -7.21
C GLN A 60 11.47 -2.20 -6.71
N SER A 61 10.97 -1.14 -7.32
CA SER A 61 9.68 -0.56 -6.92
C SER A 61 8.55 -1.55 -7.14
N LYS A 62 8.55 -2.23 -8.27
CA LYS A 62 7.54 -3.25 -8.57
C LYS A 62 7.55 -4.37 -7.55
N LEU A 63 8.74 -4.83 -7.19
CA LEU A 63 8.88 -5.90 -6.21
C LEU A 63 8.27 -5.53 -4.86
N PHE A 64 8.54 -4.33 -4.37
CA PHE A 64 7.97 -3.88 -3.10
C PHE A 64 6.46 -3.81 -3.14
N PHE A 65 5.89 -3.27 -4.19
CA PHE A 65 4.43 -3.20 -4.31
C PHE A 65 3.80 -4.59 -4.40
N LEU A 66 4.43 -5.51 -5.12
CA LEU A 66 3.94 -6.89 -5.20
C LEU A 66 3.96 -7.57 -3.84
N ILE A 67 4.99 -7.31 -3.03
CA ILE A 67 5.07 -7.83 -1.67
C ILE A 67 3.94 -7.29 -0.80
N VAL A 68 3.67 -5.99 -0.88
CA VAL A 68 2.59 -5.36 -0.11
C VAL A 68 1.24 -5.96 -0.49
N ILE A 69 1.00 -6.16 -1.77
CA ILE A 69 -0.24 -6.78 -2.24
C ILE A 69 -0.35 -8.21 -1.73
N ALA A 70 0.75 -8.96 -1.75
CA ALA A 70 0.77 -10.33 -1.22
C ALA A 70 0.46 -10.39 0.28
N LEU A 71 0.95 -9.41 1.05
CA LEU A 71 0.62 -9.32 2.47
C LEU A 71 -0.86 -9.03 2.71
N SER A 72 -1.50 -8.33 1.79
CA SER A 72 -2.91 -7.94 1.93
C SER A 72 -3.85 -9.08 1.55
N ASP A 73 -3.44 -9.95 0.64
CA ASP A 73 -4.24 -11.09 0.21
C ASP A 73 -3.31 -12.20 -0.31
N GLU A 74 -3.05 -13.16 0.54
CA GLU A 74 -2.14 -14.27 0.22
C GLU A 74 -2.74 -15.28 -0.76
N THR A 75 -4.04 -15.19 -1.07
CA THR A 75 -4.68 -16.08 -2.03
C THR A 75 -4.38 -15.69 -3.48
N LEU A 76 -3.84 -14.50 -3.71
CA LEU A 76 -3.53 -14.03 -5.06
C LEU A 76 -2.31 -14.73 -5.61
N ASN A 77 -2.37 -15.12 -6.88
CA ASN A 77 -1.19 -15.61 -7.60
C ASN A 77 -0.39 -14.43 -8.17
N LYS A 78 0.74 -14.73 -8.80
CA LYS A 78 1.61 -13.70 -9.37
C LYS A 78 0.89 -12.85 -10.41
N ASN A 79 0.11 -13.48 -11.29
CA ASN A 79 -0.60 -12.74 -12.34
C ASN A 79 -1.66 -11.82 -11.76
N ASP A 80 -2.35 -12.25 -10.72
CA ASP A 80 -3.35 -11.42 -10.05
C ASP A 80 -2.70 -10.17 -9.45
N ARG A 81 -1.55 -10.32 -8.80
CA ARG A 81 -0.84 -9.21 -8.20
C ARG A 81 -0.35 -8.22 -9.26
N GLU A 82 0.20 -8.73 -10.35
CA GLU A 82 0.65 -7.88 -11.45
C GLU A 82 -0.51 -7.14 -12.11
N ASN A 83 -1.66 -7.79 -12.23
CA ASN A 83 -2.85 -7.16 -12.79
C ASN A 83 -3.36 -6.02 -11.90
N ILE A 84 -3.28 -6.17 -10.59
CA ILE A 84 -3.65 -5.09 -9.67
C ILE A 84 -2.75 -3.89 -9.90
N LEU A 85 -1.44 -4.08 -9.97
CA LEU A 85 -0.50 -2.98 -10.23
C LEU A 85 -0.74 -2.32 -11.58
N SER A 86 -1.00 -3.12 -12.60
CA SER A 86 -1.27 -2.60 -13.94
C SER A 86 -2.54 -1.74 -13.94
N ASN A 87 -3.59 -2.20 -13.27
CA ASN A 87 -4.84 -1.48 -13.17
C ASN A 87 -4.72 -0.20 -12.34
N LEU A 88 -3.73 -0.13 -11.46
CA LEU A 88 -3.39 1.09 -10.73
C LEU A 88 -2.52 2.04 -11.57
N GLY A 89 -2.08 1.63 -12.75
CA GLY A 89 -1.34 2.47 -13.68
C GLY A 89 0.18 2.34 -13.64
N LEU A 90 0.71 1.40 -12.86
CA LEU A 90 2.17 1.34 -12.63
C LEU A 90 3.00 0.79 -13.79
N TYR A 91 2.40 0.09 -14.74
CA TYR A 91 3.14 -0.48 -15.86
C TYR A 91 2.99 0.31 -17.16
N GLU A 92 2.32 1.44 -17.12
CA GLU A 92 2.06 2.25 -18.30
C GLU A 92 3.02 3.44 -18.39
N GLU A 93 3.29 3.92 -19.60
CA GLU A 93 4.00 5.17 -19.77
C GLU A 93 3.08 6.31 -19.35
N LEU A 94 3.59 7.16 -18.48
CA LEU A 94 2.82 8.26 -17.94
C LEU A 94 3.40 9.59 -18.39
N SER A 95 2.58 10.42 -18.99
CA SER A 95 2.95 11.78 -19.27
C SER A 95 2.86 12.67 -18.04
N ASN A 96 2.00 12.29 -17.07
CA ASN A 96 1.78 13.04 -15.84
C ASN A 96 1.65 12.06 -14.67
N PRO A 97 2.45 12.20 -13.59
CA PRO A 97 2.36 11.33 -12.42
C PRO A 97 0.97 11.27 -11.79
N LYS A 98 0.13 12.29 -11.96
CA LYS A 98 -1.24 12.26 -11.45
C LYS A 98 -2.09 11.16 -12.06
N GLN A 99 -1.69 10.62 -13.20
CA GLN A 99 -2.39 9.51 -13.84
C GLN A 99 -2.26 8.20 -13.05
N LEU A 100 -1.35 8.14 -12.10
CA LEU A 100 -1.21 7.00 -11.20
C LEU A 100 -2.32 6.89 -10.17
N ALA A 101 -3.04 7.96 -9.90
CA ALA A 101 -4.10 7.92 -8.92
C ALA A 101 -5.17 6.93 -9.37
N GLY A 102 -5.36 5.88 -8.59
CA GLY A 102 -6.30 4.83 -8.95
C GLY A 102 -6.74 4.00 -7.77
N SER A 103 -7.81 3.24 -7.99
CA SER A 103 -8.38 2.34 -7.00
C SER A 103 -8.82 1.06 -7.70
N VAL A 104 -8.49 -0.07 -7.08
CA VAL A 104 -8.84 -1.40 -7.56
C VAL A 104 -9.35 -2.19 -6.37
N SER A 105 -10.41 -2.97 -6.56
CA SER A 105 -10.90 -3.89 -5.53
C SER A 105 -10.87 -5.32 -6.07
N LYS A 106 -10.41 -6.24 -5.23
CA LYS A 106 -10.36 -7.67 -5.56
C LYS A 106 -10.42 -8.48 -4.28
N ASN A 107 -11.25 -9.51 -4.25
CA ASN A 107 -11.38 -10.44 -3.12
C ASN A 107 -11.64 -9.72 -1.79
N ASN A 108 -12.49 -8.71 -1.80
CA ASN A 108 -12.82 -7.90 -0.63
C ASN A 108 -11.65 -7.07 -0.09
N VAL A 109 -10.63 -6.86 -0.89
CA VAL A 109 -9.55 -5.93 -0.56
C VAL A 109 -9.58 -4.77 -1.54
N ARG A 110 -9.50 -3.57 -1.00
CA ARG A 110 -9.41 -2.35 -1.80
C ARG A 110 -7.97 -1.87 -1.82
N TYR A 111 -7.48 -1.57 -3.00
CA TYR A 111 -6.13 -1.05 -3.24
C TYR A 111 -6.26 0.36 -3.79
N ILE A 112 -5.59 1.30 -3.15
CA ILE A 112 -5.58 2.70 -3.57
C ILE A 112 -4.14 3.13 -3.73
N LEU A 113 -3.80 3.64 -4.91
CA LEU A 113 -2.47 4.18 -5.18
C LEU A 113 -2.57 5.69 -5.31
N GLU A 114 -1.74 6.40 -4.56
CA GLU A 114 -1.71 7.86 -4.55
C GLU A 114 -0.31 8.35 -4.83
N PRO A 115 -0.11 9.12 -5.90
CA PRO A 115 1.16 9.78 -6.15
C PRO A 115 1.33 10.97 -5.21
N LEU A 116 2.53 11.12 -4.66
CA LEU A 116 2.87 12.24 -3.80
C LEU A 116 3.73 13.21 -4.60
N ILE A 117 3.19 14.40 -4.82
CA ILE A 117 3.77 15.38 -5.72
C ILE A 117 4.01 16.68 -4.97
N GLU A 118 5.20 17.24 -5.12
CA GLU A 118 5.57 18.54 -4.57
C GLU A 118 6.30 19.33 -5.66
N ASN A 119 5.90 20.56 -5.87
CA ASN A 119 6.48 21.42 -6.92
C ASN A 119 6.45 20.76 -8.31
N ASN A 120 5.34 20.09 -8.62
CA ASN A 120 5.14 19.33 -9.86
C ASN A 120 6.09 18.16 -10.06
N LEU A 121 6.83 17.76 -9.02
CA LEU A 121 7.73 16.61 -9.07
C LEU A 121 7.20 15.49 -8.20
N LEU A 122 7.20 14.29 -8.75
CA LEU A 122 6.86 13.10 -8.00
C LEU A 122 8.00 12.76 -7.05
N PHE A 123 7.70 12.62 -5.75
CA PHE A 123 8.69 12.22 -4.76
C PHE A 123 8.37 10.90 -4.08
N GLY A 124 7.20 10.36 -4.28
CA GLY A 124 6.85 9.08 -3.69
C GLY A 124 5.49 8.59 -4.14
N LEU A 125 5.21 7.34 -3.82
CA LEU A 125 3.92 6.71 -4.00
C LEU A 125 3.44 6.17 -2.67
N ASN A 126 2.15 6.31 -2.42
CA ASN A 126 1.51 5.72 -1.27
C ASN A 126 0.54 4.65 -1.74
N LEU A 127 0.74 3.41 -1.32
CA LEU A 127 -0.18 2.32 -1.59
C LEU A 127 -0.92 1.99 -0.31
N TYR A 128 -2.23 2.10 -0.36
CA TYR A 128 -3.09 1.81 0.76
C TYR A 128 -3.97 0.62 0.42
N THR A 129 -4.01 -0.37 1.31
CA THR A 129 -4.89 -1.52 1.15
C THR A 129 -5.76 -1.67 2.38
N SER A 130 -6.99 -2.04 2.18
CA SER A 130 -7.91 -2.28 3.29
C SER A 130 -8.89 -3.40 2.95
N LEU A 131 -9.24 -4.19 3.96
CA LEU A 131 -10.32 -5.14 3.82
C LEU A 131 -11.64 -4.38 3.74
N LEU A 132 -12.44 -4.73 2.74
CA LEU A 132 -13.80 -4.23 2.66
C LEU A 132 -14.63 -4.95 3.70
N GLU A 133 -15.38 -4.18 4.50
CA GLU A 133 -16.24 -4.77 5.49
C GLU A 133 -17.37 -5.55 4.82
N SER A 134 -17.71 -6.71 5.40
CA SER A 134 -18.85 -7.45 4.94
C SER A 134 -20.12 -6.71 5.32
N THR A 135 -20.90 -6.32 4.33
CA THR A 135 -22.19 -5.67 4.54
C THR A 135 -23.26 -6.64 4.95
N ASN A 136 -22.95 -7.92 4.91
CA ASN A 136 -23.89 -8.99 5.25
C ASN A 136 -23.74 -9.48 6.69
N ALA A 137 -22.83 -8.90 7.37
CA ALA A 137 -22.60 -9.28 8.75
C ALA A 137 -23.79 -8.95 9.63
#